data_7c7d02408d4272f66960297f47a43e1b
#
_entry.id   7c7d02408d4272f66960297f47a43e1b
#
_cell.length_a   1.000
_cell.length_b   1.000
_cell.length_c   1.000
_cell.angle_alpha   90.00
_cell.angle_beta   90.00
_cell.angle_gamma   90.00
#
_symmetry.space_group_name_H-M   'P 1'
#
loop_
_entity.id
_entity.type
_entity.pdbx_description
1 polymer ?
#
loop_
_entity_poly.entity_id
_entity_poly.type
_entity_poly.pdbx_seq_one_letter_code
_entity_poly.pdbx_strand_id
1 'polypeptide(L)'
;MDSLAERLSRVVAEEEHLLRAVMPEQADARLGAGEGWSRKQELGHLIDSATNNRVRFIKAALEGEYSGPSYDGAGWVEMGGYSEMSWPDLIDIWIALNRALVVVLKRIRPERLRAQCRIGDASPVSLEFIIEDYILHMRHHLDHILSREDLTKYPGAATGV
;
A
#
# COMPACT_ATOMS: atom_id res chain seq x y z
N MET A 1 18.79 -13.06 -4.29
CA MET A 1 17.81 -12.39 -3.40
C MET A 1 17.03 -11.39 -4.24
N ASP A 2 15.70 -11.48 -4.25
CA ASP A 2 14.89 -10.60 -5.08
C ASP A 2 14.99 -9.15 -4.62
N SER A 3 15.11 -8.22 -5.56
CA SER A 3 15.06 -6.79 -5.28
C SER A 3 13.68 -6.38 -4.76
N LEU A 4 13.60 -5.24 -4.08
CA LEU A 4 12.32 -4.68 -3.61
C LEU A 4 11.33 -4.47 -4.77
N ALA A 5 11.81 -4.07 -5.93
CA ALA A 5 10.99 -3.90 -7.13
C ALA A 5 10.42 -5.23 -7.65
N GLU A 6 11.21 -6.30 -7.63
CA GLU A 6 10.76 -7.65 -8.02
C GLU A 6 9.75 -8.21 -7.02
N ARG A 7 9.98 -7.99 -5.71
CA ARG A 7 9.04 -8.38 -4.65
C ARG A 7 7.69 -7.69 -4.83
N LEU A 8 7.67 -6.37 -5.04
CA LEU A 8 6.44 -5.62 -5.28
C LEU A 8 5.75 -6.08 -6.57
N SER A 9 6.51 -6.23 -7.66
CA SER A 9 5.96 -6.69 -8.95
C SER A 9 5.28 -8.05 -8.85
N ARG A 10 5.87 -8.97 -8.08
CA ARG A 10 5.32 -10.30 -7.85
C ARG A 10 4.00 -10.23 -7.08
N VAL A 11 3.94 -9.46 -5.97
CA VAL A 11 2.69 -9.28 -5.21
C VAL A 11 1.58 -8.76 -6.12
N VAL A 12 1.85 -7.72 -6.90
CA VAL A 12 0.84 -7.16 -7.81
C VAL A 12 0.33 -8.19 -8.81
N ALA A 13 1.23 -8.97 -9.42
CA ALA A 13 0.85 -9.97 -10.42
C ALA A 13 0.05 -11.14 -9.84
N GLU A 14 0.44 -11.61 -8.66
CA GLU A 14 -0.25 -12.69 -7.96
C GLU A 14 -1.65 -12.26 -7.50
N GLU A 15 -1.76 -11.08 -6.92
CA GLU A 15 -3.00 -10.61 -6.30
C GLU A 15 -4.01 -10.04 -7.29
N GLU A 16 -3.57 -9.49 -8.42
CA GLU A 16 -4.47 -9.00 -9.49
C GLU A 16 -5.50 -10.06 -9.89
N HIS A 17 -5.04 -11.28 -10.13
CA HIS A 17 -5.90 -12.39 -10.54
C HIS A 17 -6.95 -12.72 -9.47
N LEU A 18 -6.54 -12.74 -8.20
CA LEU A 18 -7.42 -13.06 -7.07
C LEU A 18 -8.44 -11.93 -6.81
N LEU A 19 -8.02 -10.67 -6.89
CA LEU A 19 -8.92 -9.52 -6.75
C LEU A 19 -9.99 -9.51 -7.84
N ARG A 20 -9.62 -9.82 -9.08
CA ARG A 20 -10.59 -9.89 -10.20
C ARG A 20 -11.55 -11.06 -10.08
N ALA A 21 -11.22 -12.09 -9.32
CA ALA A 21 -12.11 -13.22 -9.04
C ALA A 21 -13.18 -12.91 -7.97
N VAL A 22 -13.01 -11.85 -7.18
CA VAL A 22 -14.03 -11.38 -6.22
C VAL A 22 -15.23 -10.82 -7.01
N MET A 23 -16.41 -11.33 -6.71
CA MET A 23 -17.63 -10.82 -7.34
C MET A 23 -17.92 -9.38 -6.90
N PRO A 24 -18.36 -8.49 -7.81
CA PRO A 24 -18.65 -7.08 -7.47
C PRO A 24 -19.59 -6.92 -6.27
N GLU A 25 -20.59 -7.78 -6.14
CA GLU A 25 -21.57 -7.75 -5.03
C GLU A 25 -20.91 -8.06 -3.68
N GLN A 26 -19.84 -8.85 -3.67
CA GLN A 26 -19.08 -9.16 -2.47
C GLN A 26 -18.16 -8.00 -2.05
N ALA A 27 -17.80 -7.12 -2.99
CA ALA A 27 -16.88 -6.01 -2.74
C ALA A 27 -17.50 -4.91 -1.86
N ASP A 28 -18.83 -4.78 -1.85
CA ASP A 28 -19.55 -3.83 -1.00
C ASP A 28 -19.79 -4.35 0.43
N ALA A 29 -19.69 -5.65 0.66
CA ALA A 29 -19.92 -6.24 1.97
C ALA A 29 -18.79 -5.84 2.94
N ARG A 30 -19.20 -5.45 4.16
CA ARG A 30 -18.24 -5.17 5.24
C ARG A 30 -17.54 -6.45 5.68
N LEU A 31 -16.25 -6.33 5.98
CA LEU A 31 -15.43 -7.41 6.51
C LEU A 31 -15.55 -7.44 8.06
N GLY A 32 -15.15 -8.53 8.68
CA GLY A 32 -15.06 -8.63 10.14
C GLY A 32 -16.40 -8.46 10.85
N ALA A 33 -17.36 -9.37 10.69
CA ALA A 33 -18.68 -9.34 11.34
C ALA A 33 -19.51 -8.05 11.05
N GLY A 34 -19.17 -7.33 9.98
CA GLY A 34 -19.90 -6.13 9.55
C GLY A 34 -19.48 -4.83 10.24
N GLU A 35 -18.45 -4.84 11.06
CA GLU A 35 -17.92 -3.65 11.77
C GLU A 35 -16.71 -3.02 11.04
N GLY A 36 -16.00 -3.78 10.22
CA GLY A 36 -14.83 -3.33 9.47
C GLY A 36 -15.19 -2.58 8.18
N TRP A 37 -14.15 -2.19 7.44
CA TRP A 37 -14.28 -1.68 6.08
C TRP A 37 -14.81 -2.75 5.13
N SER A 38 -15.46 -2.30 4.05
CA SER A 38 -15.73 -3.16 2.91
C SER A 38 -14.45 -3.45 2.11
N ARG A 39 -14.49 -4.45 1.21
CA ARG A 39 -13.36 -4.71 0.30
C ARG A 39 -12.99 -3.49 -0.54
N LYS A 40 -13.98 -2.71 -0.97
CA LYS A 40 -13.74 -1.44 -1.70
C LYS A 40 -12.98 -0.42 -0.84
N GLN A 41 -13.35 -0.28 0.42
CA GLN A 41 -12.68 0.64 1.35
C GLN A 41 -11.27 0.16 1.69
N GLU A 42 -11.07 -1.14 1.92
CA GLU A 42 -9.73 -1.72 2.13
C GLU A 42 -8.82 -1.49 0.91
N LEU A 43 -9.32 -1.75 -0.31
CA LEU A 43 -8.54 -1.50 -1.53
C LEU A 43 -8.30 -0.01 -1.75
N GLY A 44 -9.27 0.84 -1.42
CA GLY A 44 -9.12 2.29 -1.40
C GLY A 44 -8.03 2.76 -0.45
N HIS A 45 -7.95 2.19 0.75
CA HIS A 45 -6.86 2.44 1.69
C HIS A 45 -5.48 2.06 1.09
N LEU A 46 -5.41 0.97 0.34
CA LEU A 46 -4.16 0.59 -0.37
C LEU A 46 -3.83 1.54 -1.52
N ILE A 47 -4.83 2.13 -2.18
CA ILE A 47 -4.64 3.19 -3.20
C ILE A 47 -4.07 4.45 -2.54
N ASP A 48 -4.60 4.86 -1.39
CA ASP A 48 -4.10 5.99 -0.61
C ASP A 48 -2.66 5.76 -0.15
N SER A 49 -2.37 4.56 0.35
CA SER A 49 -1.03 4.16 0.77
C SER A 49 -0.03 4.22 -0.41
N ALA A 50 -0.41 3.71 -1.58
CA ALA A 50 0.43 3.78 -2.78
C ALA A 50 0.72 5.23 -3.20
N THR A 51 -0.29 6.09 -3.15
CA THR A 51 -0.19 7.51 -3.49
C THR A 51 0.77 8.25 -2.57
N ASN A 52 0.61 8.10 -1.26
CA ASN A 52 1.45 8.75 -0.26
C ASN A 52 2.90 8.21 -0.30
N ASN A 53 3.07 6.91 -0.39
CA ASN A 53 4.40 6.30 -0.42
C ASN A 53 5.15 6.60 -1.71
N ARG A 54 4.47 6.76 -2.84
CA ARG A 54 5.12 7.20 -4.08
C ARG A 54 5.81 8.56 -3.91
N VAL A 55 5.16 9.51 -3.25
CA VAL A 55 5.75 10.82 -2.95
C VAL A 55 6.95 10.67 -2.03
N ARG A 56 6.82 9.90 -0.96
CA ARG A 56 7.90 9.65 0.02
C ARG A 56 9.13 9.03 -0.64
N PHE A 57 8.94 7.97 -1.43
CA PHE A 57 10.04 7.25 -2.08
C PHE A 57 10.79 8.13 -3.08
N ILE A 58 10.07 8.90 -3.90
CA ILE A 58 10.69 9.81 -4.88
C ILE A 58 11.49 10.89 -4.17
N LYS A 59 10.91 11.56 -3.16
CA LYS A 59 11.60 12.62 -2.43
C LYS A 59 12.84 12.10 -1.71
N ALA A 60 12.71 11.01 -0.95
CA ALA A 60 13.85 10.42 -0.26
C ALA A 60 14.98 10.01 -1.21
N ALA A 61 14.63 9.43 -2.38
CA ALA A 61 15.63 9.04 -3.38
C ALA A 61 16.34 10.24 -4.02
N LEU A 62 15.64 11.34 -4.24
CA LEU A 62 16.21 12.56 -4.83
C LEU A 62 17.04 13.36 -3.82
N GLU A 63 16.48 13.60 -2.64
CA GLU A 63 17.03 14.52 -1.63
C GLU A 63 18.05 13.83 -0.70
N GLY A 64 17.99 12.51 -0.56
CA GLY A 64 18.84 11.73 0.35
C GLY A 64 18.30 11.64 1.77
N GLU A 65 17.19 12.29 2.04
CA GLU A 65 16.42 12.23 3.26
C GLU A 65 14.96 12.60 2.98
N TYR A 66 14.06 12.29 3.90
CA TYR A 66 12.67 12.70 3.84
C TYR A 66 12.14 13.03 5.24
N SER A 67 11.41 14.12 5.37
CA SER A 67 10.62 14.42 6.55
C SER A 67 9.26 14.96 6.09
N GLY A 68 8.18 14.37 6.56
CA GLY A 68 6.84 14.77 6.17
C GLY A 68 5.77 14.21 7.08
N PRO A 69 4.52 14.65 6.94
CA PRO A 69 3.42 14.24 7.81
C PRO A 69 3.03 12.77 7.61
N SER A 70 2.46 12.18 8.65
CA SER A 70 1.53 11.07 8.54
C SER A 70 0.19 11.56 7.94
N TYR A 71 -0.72 10.66 7.64
CA TYR A 71 -2.05 11.03 7.17
C TYR A 71 -3.13 10.23 7.91
N ASP A 72 -4.31 10.79 8.00
CA ASP A 72 -5.50 10.13 8.57
C ASP A 72 -6.06 9.12 7.55
N GLY A 73 -5.70 7.85 7.70
CA GLY A 73 -6.11 6.79 6.78
C GLY A 73 -7.63 6.63 6.68
N ALA A 74 -8.34 6.71 7.80
CA ALA A 74 -9.80 6.60 7.82
C ALA A 74 -10.47 7.80 7.12
N GLY A 75 -10.01 9.00 7.41
CA GLY A 75 -10.49 10.22 6.75
C GLY A 75 -10.22 10.22 5.25
N TRP A 76 -9.09 9.69 4.81
CA TRP A 76 -8.77 9.55 3.39
C TRP A 76 -9.70 8.56 2.69
N VAL A 77 -9.99 7.42 3.30
CA VAL A 77 -10.93 6.43 2.76
C VAL A 77 -12.34 7.02 2.63
N GLU A 78 -12.80 7.79 3.65
CA GLU A 78 -14.08 8.46 3.61
C GLU A 78 -14.16 9.50 2.50
N MET A 79 -13.17 10.40 2.42
CA MET A 79 -13.11 11.45 1.40
C MET A 79 -12.86 10.90 0.00
N GLY A 80 -12.16 9.78 -0.10
CA GLY A 80 -11.88 9.09 -1.36
C GLY A 80 -13.12 8.53 -2.05
N GLY A 81 -14.22 8.32 -1.30
CA GLY A 81 -15.50 7.89 -1.87
C GLY A 81 -15.45 6.50 -2.53
N TYR A 82 -14.57 5.62 -2.09
CA TYR A 82 -14.29 4.33 -2.73
C TYR A 82 -15.52 3.41 -2.81
N SER A 83 -16.47 3.56 -1.89
CA SER A 83 -17.73 2.81 -1.92
C SER A 83 -18.60 3.15 -3.15
N GLU A 84 -18.43 4.33 -3.74
CA GLU A 84 -19.16 4.80 -4.92
C GLU A 84 -18.53 4.34 -6.24
N MET A 85 -17.29 3.84 -6.20
CA MET A 85 -16.56 3.37 -7.37
C MET A 85 -16.88 1.90 -7.69
N SER A 86 -16.73 1.51 -8.95
CA SER A 86 -16.84 0.11 -9.34
C SER A 86 -15.65 -0.70 -8.84
N TRP A 87 -15.88 -1.98 -8.52
CA TRP A 87 -14.79 -2.86 -8.08
C TRP A 87 -13.68 -3.03 -9.14
N PRO A 88 -14.01 -3.23 -10.45
CA PRO A 88 -12.99 -3.27 -11.48
C PRO A 88 -12.16 -2.00 -11.59
N ASP A 89 -12.77 -0.80 -11.48
CA ASP A 89 -12.04 0.47 -11.56
C ASP A 89 -11.05 0.63 -10.41
N LEU A 90 -11.45 0.23 -9.19
CA LEU A 90 -10.56 0.24 -8.02
C LEU A 90 -9.35 -0.68 -8.22
N ILE A 91 -9.56 -1.88 -8.76
CA ILE A 91 -8.48 -2.81 -9.09
C ILE A 91 -7.53 -2.18 -10.12
N ASP A 92 -8.06 -1.57 -11.17
CA ASP A 92 -7.26 -0.96 -12.24
C ASP A 92 -6.41 0.20 -11.70
N ILE A 93 -6.94 1.05 -10.83
CA ILE A 93 -6.20 2.14 -10.17
C ILE A 93 -5.09 1.56 -9.30
N TRP A 94 -5.41 0.58 -8.44
CA TRP A 94 -4.43 -0.05 -7.56
C TRP A 94 -3.27 -0.67 -8.35
N ILE A 95 -3.57 -1.38 -9.43
CA ILE A 95 -2.56 -1.99 -10.31
C ILE A 95 -1.70 -0.92 -10.97
N ALA A 96 -2.31 0.12 -11.55
CA ALA A 96 -1.58 1.17 -12.26
C ALA A 96 -0.61 1.91 -11.33
N LEU A 97 -1.05 2.25 -10.12
CA LEU A 97 -0.21 2.92 -9.12
C LEU A 97 0.97 2.03 -8.69
N ASN A 98 0.72 0.75 -8.42
CA ASN A 98 1.78 -0.15 -7.98
C ASN A 98 2.77 -0.49 -9.12
N ARG A 99 2.31 -0.60 -10.37
CA ARG A 99 3.22 -0.71 -11.53
C ARG A 99 4.10 0.53 -11.67
N ALA A 100 3.54 1.71 -11.43
CA ALA A 100 4.33 2.96 -11.42
C ALA A 100 5.34 2.97 -10.26
N LEU A 101 4.98 2.47 -9.07
CA LEU A 101 5.90 2.29 -7.95
C LEU A 101 7.04 1.32 -8.28
N VAL A 102 6.76 0.20 -8.93
CA VAL A 102 7.81 -0.74 -9.39
C VAL A 102 8.84 -0.02 -10.27
N VAL A 103 8.40 0.87 -11.16
CA VAL A 103 9.30 1.68 -12.00
C VAL A 103 10.13 2.63 -11.14
N VAL A 104 9.54 3.27 -10.13
CA VAL A 104 10.27 4.13 -9.19
C VAL A 104 11.34 3.32 -8.45
N LEU A 105 10.98 2.17 -7.87
CA LEU A 105 11.90 1.33 -7.11
C LEU A 105 13.12 0.87 -7.95
N LYS A 106 12.91 0.54 -9.22
CA LYS A 106 14.00 0.18 -10.15
C LYS A 106 14.99 1.32 -10.43
N ARG A 107 14.60 2.57 -10.18
CA ARG A 107 15.41 3.76 -10.41
C ARG A 107 16.11 4.27 -9.16
N ILE A 108 15.76 3.77 -7.98
CA ILE A 108 16.43 4.13 -6.73
C ILE A 108 17.84 3.55 -6.75
N ARG A 109 18.84 4.41 -6.64
CA ARG A 109 20.23 3.98 -6.54
C ARG A 109 20.47 3.31 -5.18
N PRO A 110 21.26 2.21 -5.11
CA PRO A 110 21.45 1.43 -3.88
C PRO A 110 21.86 2.28 -2.66
N GLU A 111 22.71 3.28 -2.85
CA GLU A 111 23.13 4.16 -1.77
C GLU A 111 21.99 5.01 -1.20
N ARG A 112 20.94 5.27 -1.98
CA ARG A 112 19.76 6.02 -1.54
C ARG A 112 18.80 5.20 -0.68
N LEU A 113 18.89 3.90 -0.69
CA LEU A 113 18.10 3.03 0.20
C LEU A 113 18.39 3.30 1.69
N ARG A 114 19.55 3.90 2.01
CA ARG A 114 19.91 4.31 3.38
C ARG A 114 19.41 5.71 3.77
N ALA A 115 18.74 6.43 2.85
CA ALA A 115 18.18 7.75 3.13
C ALA A 115 17.29 7.70 4.38
N GLN A 116 17.50 8.65 5.30
CA GLN A 116 16.73 8.70 6.54
C GLN A 116 15.37 9.34 6.30
N CYS A 117 14.33 8.65 6.69
CA CYS A 117 12.95 9.05 6.48
C CYS A 117 12.22 9.17 7.81
N ARG A 118 11.66 10.34 8.08
CA ARG A 118 10.80 10.60 9.24
C ARG A 118 9.38 10.87 8.77
N ILE A 119 8.42 10.13 9.30
CA ILE A 119 7.00 10.29 9.00
C ILE A 119 6.27 10.67 10.29
N GLY A 120 5.66 11.86 10.32
CA GLY A 120 5.05 12.40 11.53
C GLY A 120 6.05 12.50 12.67
N ASP A 121 5.63 12.04 13.84
CA ASP A 121 6.45 12.06 15.07
C ASP A 121 7.28 10.78 15.27
N ALA A 122 7.25 9.84 14.31
CA ALA A 122 8.00 8.60 14.42
C ALA A 122 9.53 8.84 14.35
N SER A 123 10.29 7.91 14.93
CA SER A 123 11.75 7.90 14.78
C SER A 123 12.14 7.69 13.32
N PRO A 124 13.23 8.33 12.83
CA PRO A 124 13.69 8.12 11.46
C PRO A 124 14.06 6.65 11.21
N VAL A 125 13.70 6.18 10.04
CA VAL A 125 14.04 4.84 9.52
C VAL A 125 14.61 4.96 8.11
N SER A 126 15.23 3.91 7.58
CA SER A 126 15.77 3.95 6.21
C SER A 126 14.64 3.92 5.16
N LEU A 127 14.92 4.44 3.97
CA LEU A 127 14.03 4.31 2.82
C LEU A 127 13.75 2.83 2.49
N GLU A 128 14.76 1.97 2.59
CA GLU A 128 14.62 0.53 2.44
C GLU A 128 13.55 -0.03 3.37
N PHE A 129 13.62 0.34 4.66
CA PHE A 129 12.64 -0.09 5.66
C PHE A 129 11.21 0.35 5.28
N ILE A 130 11.01 1.60 4.85
CA ILE A 130 9.69 2.10 4.46
C ILE A 130 9.13 1.33 3.25
N ILE A 131 9.98 0.99 2.28
CA ILE A 131 9.56 0.20 1.13
C ILE A 131 9.16 -1.22 1.55
N GLU A 132 9.92 -1.84 2.43
CA GLU A 132 9.59 -3.16 2.98
C GLU A 132 8.30 -3.14 3.78
N ASP A 133 8.13 -2.13 4.65
CA ASP A 133 6.91 -1.91 5.44
C ASP A 133 5.69 -1.70 4.54
N TYR A 134 5.83 -0.93 3.46
CA TYR A 134 4.79 -0.74 2.46
C TYR A 134 4.33 -2.07 1.82
N ILE A 135 5.27 -2.93 1.44
CA ILE A 135 4.94 -4.23 0.84
C ILE A 135 4.25 -5.14 1.87
N LEU A 136 4.71 -5.13 3.11
CA LEU A 136 4.16 -5.92 4.19
C LEU A 136 2.74 -5.46 4.58
N HIS A 137 2.55 -4.14 4.71
CA HIS A 137 1.25 -3.51 4.95
C HIS A 137 0.24 -3.86 3.84
N MET A 138 0.66 -3.76 2.57
CA MET A 138 -0.17 -4.14 1.42
C MET A 138 -0.63 -5.60 1.53
N ARG A 139 0.28 -6.53 1.80
CA ARG A 139 -0.06 -7.96 1.95
C ARG A 139 -1.06 -8.19 3.07
N HIS A 140 -0.89 -7.51 4.21
CA HIS A 140 -1.80 -7.62 5.34
C HIS A 140 -3.25 -7.23 4.96
N HIS A 141 -3.43 -6.10 4.28
CA HIS A 141 -4.76 -5.68 3.82
C HIS A 141 -5.32 -6.57 2.69
N LEU A 142 -4.47 -7.09 1.81
CA LEU A 142 -4.89 -8.07 0.79
C LEU A 142 -5.37 -9.38 1.41
N ASP A 143 -4.77 -9.82 2.51
CA ASP A 143 -5.26 -10.98 3.27
C ASP A 143 -6.68 -10.74 3.80
N HIS A 144 -6.98 -9.53 4.31
CA HIS A 144 -8.34 -9.15 4.71
C HIS A 144 -9.30 -9.15 3.52
N ILE A 145 -8.95 -8.47 2.43
CA ILE A 145 -9.79 -8.37 1.23
C ILE A 145 -10.16 -9.75 0.68
N LEU A 146 -9.20 -10.67 0.67
CA LEU A 146 -9.37 -12.02 0.12
C LEU A 146 -9.85 -13.04 1.16
N SER A 147 -10.17 -12.58 2.37
CA SER A 147 -10.63 -13.42 3.47
C SER A 147 -9.69 -14.60 3.78
N ARG A 148 -8.38 -14.36 3.63
CA ARG A 148 -7.34 -15.31 4.04
C ARG A 148 -7.14 -15.20 5.55
N GLU A 149 -6.94 -16.31 6.22
CA GLU A 149 -6.50 -16.29 7.62
C GLU A 149 -5.09 -15.70 7.69
N ASP A 150 -4.84 -14.86 8.70
CA ASP A 150 -3.65 -14.02 8.93
C ASP A 150 -2.31 -14.64 8.47
N LEU A 151 -2.08 -14.67 7.16
CA LEU A 151 -0.84 -15.16 6.57
C LEU A 151 0.30 -14.16 6.74
N THR A 152 -0.05 -12.87 6.77
CA THR A 152 0.91 -11.77 6.89
C THR A 152 0.90 -11.20 8.30
N LYS A 153 1.95 -11.47 9.06
CA LYS A 153 2.14 -10.84 10.38
C LYS A 153 2.64 -9.41 10.15
N TYR A 154 1.75 -8.45 10.33
CA TYR A 154 2.07 -7.02 10.27
C TYR A 154 2.02 -6.42 11.69
N PRO A 155 3.13 -5.90 12.22
CA PRO A 155 3.21 -5.43 13.61
C PRO A 155 2.47 -4.12 13.87
N GLY A 156 1.73 -3.61 12.89
CA GLY A 156 1.12 -2.27 12.93
C GLY A 156 2.05 -1.21 12.35
N ALA A 157 1.47 -0.08 11.95
CA ALA A 157 2.21 0.99 11.28
C ALA A 157 3.24 1.62 12.22
N ALA A 158 4.48 1.16 12.16
CA ALA A 158 5.61 1.86 12.79
C ALA A 158 5.87 3.23 12.13
N THR A 159 5.31 3.48 10.95
CA THR A 159 5.61 4.63 10.09
C THR A 159 4.38 5.41 9.62
N GLY A 160 3.15 5.07 10.05
CA GLY A 160 1.93 5.72 9.54
C GLY A 160 1.70 5.51 8.04
N VAL A 161 1.97 4.31 7.57
CA VAL A 161 1.77 3.87 6.17
C VAL A 161 0.31 3.61 5.90
#